data_4545bf83ba7dc879e94e7d1ddfc1922e
#
_entry.id   4545bf83ba7dc879e94e7d1ddfc1922e
#
_cell.length_a   1.000
_cell.length_b   1.000
_cell.length_c   1.000
_cell.angle_alpha   90.00
_cell.angle_beta   90.00
_cell.angle_gamma   90.00
#
_symmetry.space_group_name_H-M   'P 1'
#
loop_
_entity.id
_entity.type
_entity.pdbx_description
1 polymer ?
#
loop_
_entity_poly.entity_id
_entity_poly.type
_entity_poly.pdbx_seq_one_letter_code
_entity_poly.pdbx_strand_id
1 'polypeptide(L)'
;PKISIITATFNSAKTIAKTIESVNRQTYKTIEQIFIDNQSSDDTIKIIKAMAPRALLVSEKDNGIFEAMNKGYKLAAGEVVGTLNSDDYFLHERVVENIVSSFSNSDIDYVCGRIMFFDHATGNFSHYFGQKPSLRDNLVRMSIAHPTVYVQKEIFDKLGPYDDSYRIAADFDWCLRLLRGDYRYVFLEDPMIAVSLAGLSARNYRLAAQEELAIKLKYYPERKWRFQIIYYRDYLARCLRDWLLRMKLGKVVQIARRFQGKVSDKSIL
;
A
#
# COMPACT_ATOMS: atom_id res chain seq x y z
N PRO A 1 -12.85 -8.74 -16.99
CA PRO A 1 -11.43 -9.08 -17.10
C PRO A 1 -10.98 -9.99 -15.96
N LYS A 2 -9.98 -10.84 -16.18
CA LYS A 2 -9.31 -11.60 -15.12
C LYS A 2 -8.48 -10.62 -14.27
N ILE A 3 -8.57 -10.75 -12.94
CA ILE A 3 -7.79 -9.95 -12.00
C ILE A 3 -6.77 -10.83 -11.28
N SER A 4 -5.50 -10.40 -11.23
CA SER A 4 -4.45 -11.06 -10.46
C SER A 4 -4.19 -10.28 -9.18
N ILE A 5 -4.26 -10.96 -8.04
CA ILE A 5 -3.98 -10.43 -6.72
C ILE A 5 -2.68 -11.05 -6.22
N ILE A 6 -1.65 -10.22 -6.08
CA ILE A 6 -0.31 -10.62 -5.65
C ILE A 6 -0.19 -10.42 -4.13
N THR A 7 0.27 -11.44 -3.43
CA THR A 7 0.52 -11.41 -1.98
C THR A 7 1.94 -11.88 -1.70
N ALA A 8 2.80 -10.96 -1.28
CA ALA A 8 4.11 -11.28 -0.75
C ALA A 8 3.98 -11.79 0.70
N THR A 9 4.65 -12.89 1.05
CA THR A 9 4.54 -13.52 2.37
C THR A 9 5.91 -13.87 2.96
N PHE A 10 6.02 -13.66 4.26
CA PHE A 10 7.15 -14.14 5.06
C PHE A 10 6.71 -14.31 6.51
N ASN A 11 6.68 -15.56 7.00
CA ASN A 11 6.28 -15.88 8.38
C ASN A 11 4.95 -15.21 8.77
N SER A 12 3.94 -15.38 7.92
CA SER A 12 2.62 -14.73 8.01
C SER A 12 1.52 -15.65 8.55
N ALA A 13 1.85 -16.77 9.18
CA ALA A 13 0.86 -17.77 9.63
C ALA A 13 -0.26 -17.19 10.51
N LYS A 14 0.02 -16.10 11.24
CA LYS A 14 -0.97 -15.45 12.12
C LYS A 14 -2.02 -14.62 11.38
N THR A 15 -1.76 -14.21 10.15
CA THR A 15 -2.57 -13.21 9.43
C THR A 15 -3.08 -13.71 8.10
N ILE A 16 -2.29 -14.53 7.39
CA ILE A 16 -2.55 -14.94 6.00
C ILE A 16 -3.90 -15.63 5.80
N ALA A 17 -4.40 -16.36 6.79
CA ALA A 17 -5.70 -17.02 6.72
C ALA A 17 -6.84 -16.01 6.46
N LYS A 18 -6.83 -14.87 7.17
CA LYS A 18 -7.83 -13.82 7.01
C LYS A 18 -7.72 -13.13 5.64
N THR A 19 -6.49 -12.91 5.15
CA THR A 19 -6.24 -12.39 3.81
C THR A 19 -6.87 -13.30 2.76
N ILE A 20 -6.56 -14.60 2.79
CA ILE A 20 -7.10 -15.60 1.85
C ILE A 20 -8.62 -15.69 1.93
N GLU A 21 -9.18 -15.75 3.14
CA GLU A 21 -10.63 -15.80 3.35
C GLU A 21 -11.33 -14.61 2.70
N SER A 22 -10.77 -13.41 2.85
CA SER A 22 -11.34 -12.19 2.29
C SER A 22 -11.39 -12.20 0.76
N VAL A 23 -10.41 -12.84 0.10
CA VAL A 23 -10.40 -13.04 -1.36
C VAL A 23 -11.39 -14.12 -1.76
N ASN A 24 -11.42 -15.25 -1.05
CA ASN A 24 -12.32 -16.37 -1.36
C ASN A 24 -13.80 -15.99 -1.25
N ARG A 25 -14.14 -15.05 -0.35
CA ARG A 25 -15.51 -14.54 -0.16
C ARG A 25 -15.95 -13.51 -1.19
N GLN A 26 -15.07 -13.03 -2.09
CA GLN A 26 -15.47 -12.07 -3.11
C GLN A 26 -16.56 -12.62 -4.03
N THR A 27 -17.52 -11.76 -4.40
CA THR A 27 -18.60 -12.08 -5.35
C THR A 27 -18.05 -12.33 -6.74
N TYR A 28 -17.06 -11.56 -7.16
CA TYR A 28 -16.35 -11.76 -8.42
C TYR A 28 -15.47 -13.00 -8.36
N LYS A 29 -15.58 -13.89 -9.38
CA LYS A 29 -14.93 -15.22 -9.31
C LYS A 29 -13.73 -15.38 -10.25
N THR A 30 -13.53 -14.50 -11.21
CA THR A 30 -12.40 -14.59 -12.15
C THR A 30 -11.14 -13.96 -11.53
N ILE A 31 -10.76 -14.47 -10.35
CA ILE A 31 -9.60 -14.02 -9.56
C ILE A 31 -8.49 -15.04 -9.67
N GLU A 32 -7.28 -14.57 -9.93
CA GLU A 32 -6.03 -15.32 -9.81
C GLU A 32 -5.31 -14.88 -8.53
N GLN A 33 -5.09 -15.78 -7.60
CA GLN A 33 -4.28 -15.53 -6.42
C GLN A 33 -2.84 -15.99 -6.65
N ILE A 34 -1.87 -15.11 -6.38
CA ILE A 34 -0.44 -15.39 -6.55
C ILE A 34 0.25 -15.07 -5.22
N PHE A 35 0.84 -16.09 -4.60
CA PHE A 35 1.62 -15.97 -3.38
C PHE A 35 3.10 -16.12 -3.70
N ILE A 36 3.89 -15.13 -3.31
CA ILE A 36 5.36 -15.19 -3.37
C ILE A 36 5.86 -15.20 -1.93
N ASP A 37 6.40 -16.34 -1.54
CA ASP A 37 6.82 -16.62 -0.19
C ASP A 37 8.34 -16.64 -0.07
N ASN A 38 8.89 -15.88 0.88
CA ASN A 38 10.32 -15.80 1.16
C ASN A 38 10.79 -16.94 2.08
N GLN A 39 10.55 -18.21 1.69
CA GLN A 39 10.94 -19.40 2.46
C GLN A 39 10.47 -19.33 3.92
N SER A 40 9.18 -19.10 4.15
CA SER A 40 8.59 -19.09 5.48
C SER A 40 8.87 -20.39 6.25
N SER A 41 9.29 -20.25 7.50
CA SER A 41 9.60 -21.36 8.41
C SER A 41 8.45 -21.75 9.35
N ASP A 42 7.37 -20.94 9.35
CA ASP A 42 6.14 -21.19 10.10
C ASP A 42 5.07 -21.90 9.23
N ASP A 43 3.83 -21.99 9.72
CA ASP A 43 2.74 -22.67 8.99
C ASP A 43 2.19 -21.87 7.78
N THR A 44 2.81 -20.75 7.35
CA THR A 44 2.32 -19.90 6.25
C THR A 44 2.01 -20.70 4.98
N ILE A 45 2.99 -21.49 4.49
CA ILE A 45 2.84 -22.28 3.25
C ILE A 45 1.74 -23.33 3.41
N LYS A 46 1.64 -23.97 4.56
CA LYS A 46 0.60 -24.98 4.85
C LYS A 46 -0.79 -24.38 4.80
N ILE A 47 -0.97 -23.18 5.38
CA ILE A 47 -2.24 -22.44 5.37
C ILE A 47 -2.62 -22.06 3.94
N ILE A 48 -1.68 -21.51 3.15
CA ILE A 48 -1.93 -21.15 1.75
C ILE A 48 -2.40 -22.35 0.94
N LYS A 49 -1.70 -23.48 1.03
CA LYS A 49 -2.06 -24.70 0.29
C LYS A 49 -3.44 -25.24 0.70
N ALA A 50 -3.81 -25.12 1.96
CA ALA A 50 -5.11 -25.60 2.47
C ALA A 50 -6.26 -24.68 2.05
N MET A 51 -6.09 -23.34 2.12
CA MET A 51 -7.17 -22.38 1.94
C MET A 51 -7.29 -21.83 0.51
N ALA A 52 -6.19 -21.85 -0.26
CA ALA A 52 -6.13 -21.40 -1.65
C ALA A 52 -5.47 -22.46 -2.56
N PRO A 53 -6.04 -23.68 -2.69
CA PRO A 53 -5.41 -24.80 -3.39
C PRO A 53 -5.24 -24.57 -4.90
N ARG A 54 -5.92 -23.57 -5.48
CA ARG A 54 -5.80 -23.20 -6.90
C ARG A 54 -4.86 -22.01 -7.12
N ALA A 55 -4.32 -21.42 -6.05
CA ALA A 55 -3.42 -20.29 -6.17
C ALA A 55 -2.05 -20.73 -6.72
N LEU A 56 -1.40 -19.82 -7.43
CA LEU A 56 0.01 -19.96 -7.75
C LEU A 56 0.83 -19.62 -6.51
N LEU A 57 1.59 -20.57 -6.00
CA LEU A 57 2.49 -20.40 -4.86
C LEU A 57 3.92 -20.66 -5.29
N VAL A 58 4.77 -19.64 -5.16
CA VAL A 58 6.23 -19.73 -5.34
C VAL A 58 6.89 -19.44 -4.02
N SER A 59 7.70 -20.37 -3.51
CA SER A 59 8.46 -20.19 -2.26
C SER A 59 9.94 -20.26 -2.56
N GLU A 60 10.58 -19.11 -2.56
CA GLU A 60 12.01 -18.95 -2.81
C GLU A 60 12.55 -17.72 -2.06
N LYS A 61 13.86 -17.66 -1.85
CA LYS A 61 14.48 -16.52 -1.18
C LYS A 61 14.32 -15.24 -2.00
N ASP A 62 13.98 -14.17 -1.34
CA ASP A 62 13.98 -12.79 -1.86
C ASP A 62 14.73 -11.83 -0.92
N ASN A 63 15.04 -10.62 -1.42
CA ASN A 63 15.73 -9.57 -0.68
C ASN A 63 14.73 -8.56 -0.05
N GLY A 64 13.43 -8.79 -0.18
CA GLY A 64 12.39 -7.95 0.40
C GLY A 64 11.07 -7.97 -0.37
N ILE A 65 10.07 -7.34 0.24
CA ILE A 65 8.68 -7.36 -0.23
C ILE A 65 8.52 -6.92 -1.70
N PHE A 66 9.30 -5.94 -2.16
CA PHE A 66 9.16 -5.42 -3.52
C PHE A 66 9.76 -6.34 -4.58
N GLU A 67 10.83 -7.08 -4.27
CA GLU A 67 11.32 -8.15 -5.15
C GLU A 67 10.27 -9.27 -5.26
N ALA A 68 9.67 -9.67 -4.14
CA ALA A 68 8.57 -10.63 -4.14
C ALA A 68 7.36 -10.12 -4.97
N MET A 69 6.95 -8.87 -4.79
CA MET A 69 5.88 -8.27 -5.60
C MET A 69 6.23 -8.28 -7.09
N ASN A 70 7.45 -7.88 -7.46
CA ASN A 70 7.91 -7.88 -8.85
C ASN A 70 7.86 -9.28 -9.49
N LYS A 71 8.23 -10.33 -8.73
CA LYS A 71 8.09 -11.72 -9.18
C LYS A 71 6.62 -12.08 -9.41
N GLY A 72 5.74 -11.70 -8.49
CA GLY A 72 4.30 -11.90 -8.61
C GLY A 72 3.70 -11.22 -9.84
N TYR A 73 4.06 -9.97 -10.10
CA TYR A 73 3.60 -9.24 -11.28
C TYR A 73 4.06 -9.88 -12.61
N LYS A 74 5.27 -10.42 -12.66
CA LYS A 74 5.76 -11.16 -13.84
C LYS A 74 4.97 -12.44 -14.11
N LEU A 75 4.47 -13.08 -13.06
CA LEU A 75 3.69 -14.32 -13.16
C LEU A 75 2.20 -14.07 -13.39
N ALA A 76 1.73 -12.86 -13.17
CA ALA A 76 0.34 -12.49 -13.29
C ALA A 76 -0.17 -12.62 -14.73
N ALA A 77 -1.26 -13.39 -14.91
CA ALA A 77 -1.93 -13.61 -16.19
C ALA A 77 -3.26 -12.85 -16.30
N GLY A 78 -3.61 -12.03 -15.30
CA GLY A 78 -4.79 -11.18 -15.32
C GLY A 78 -4.58 -9.91 -16.14
N GLU A 79 -5.66 -9.41 -16.72
CA GLU A 79 -5.71 -8.13 -17.44
C GLU A 79 -5.58 -6.95 -16.47
N VAL A 80 -6.06 -7.15 -15.23
CA VAL A 80 -5.94 -6.19 -14.13
C VAL A 80 -5.06 -6.81 -13.04
N VAL A 81 -4.15 -6.03 -12.48
CA VAL A 81 -3.20 -6.51 -11.46
C VAL A 81 -3.17 -5.56 -10.26
N GLY A 82 -3.00 -6.12 -9.07
CA GLY A 82 -2.84 -5.37 -7.84
C GLY A 82 -2.29 -6.23 -6.71
N THR A 83 -2.02 -5.61 -5.57
CA THR A 83 -1.47 -6.29 -4.40
C THR A 83 -2.44 -6.32 -3.23
N LEU A 84 -2.36 -7.39 -2.43
CA LEU A 84 -2.99 -7.47 -1.12
C LEU A 84 -1.96 -8.09 -0.17
N ASN A 85 -1.46 -7.32 0.80
CA ASN A 85 -0.43 -7.82 1.71
C ASN A 85 -0.95 -8.95 2.61
N SER A 86 -0.04 -9.77 3.13
CA SER A 86 -0.38 -10.97 3.90
C SER A 86 -0.98 -10.70 5.29
N ASP A 87 -1.03 -9.44 5.71
CA ASP A 87 -1.66 -8.95 6.95
C ASP A 87 -2.83 -8.00 6.71
N ASP A 88 -3.19 -7.77 5.43
CA ASP A 88 -4.32 -6.96 4.99
C ASP A 88 -5.48 -7.84 4.48
N TYR A 89 -6.69 -7.29 4.40
CA TYR A 89 -7.86 -8.02 3.89
C TYR A 89 -8.90 -7.09 3.27
N PHE A 90 -9.67 -7.59 2.32
CA PHE A 90 -10.83 -6.88 1.77
C PHE A 90 -11.92 -6.71 2.81
N LEU A 91 -12.46 -5.50 2.92
CA LEU A 91 -13.45 -5.13 3.94
C LEU A 91 -14.83 -5.75 3.70
N HIS A 92 -15.19 -5.99 2.43
CA HIS A 92 -16.47 -6.60 2.09
C HIS A 92 -16.35 -7.44 0.80
N GLU A 93 -17.35 -8.27 0.54
CA GLU A 93 -17.35 -9.27 -0.55
C GLU A 93 -17.47 -8.70 -1.98
N ARG A 94 -17.80 -7.43 -2.13
CA ARG A 94 -17.96 -6.77 -3.43
C ARG A 94 -16.79 -5.87 -3.83
N VAL A 95 -15.68 -5.89 -3.09
CA VAL A 95 -14.53 -5.01 -3.39
C VAL A 95 -13.99 -5.29 -4.79
N VAL A 96 -13.71 -6.57 -5.10
CA VAL A 96 -13.15 -6.94 -6.40
C VAL A 96 -14.15 -6.71 -7.54
N GLU A 97 -15.45 -6.92 -7.30
CA GLU A 97 -16.50 -6.60 -8.27
C GLU A 97 -16.51 -5.09 -8.58
N ASN A 98 -16.41 -4.23 -7.57
CA ASN A 98 -16.35 -2.78 -7.75
C ASN A 98 -15.09 -2.33 -8.51
N ILE A 99 -13.95 -2.95 -8.21
CA ILE A 99 -12.69 -2.70 -8.95
C ILE A 99 -12.89 -3.06 -10.43
N VAL A 100 -13.32 -4.27 -10.70
CA VAL A 100 -13.46 -4.78 -12.09
C VAL A 100 -14.51 -4.00 -12.86
N SER A 101 -15.64 -3.67 -12.24
CA SER A 101 -16.70 -2.86 -12.88
C SER A 101 -16.20 -1.49 -13.31
N SER A 102 -15.23 -0.92 -12.59
CA SER A 102 -14.62 0.36 -12.97
C SER A 102 -13.85 0.29 -14.30
N PHE A 103 -13.33 -0.88 -14.66
CA PHE A 103 -12.65 -1.13 -15.95
C PHE A 103 -13.61 -1.49 -17.08
N SER A 104 -14.93 -1.55 -16.86
CA SER A 104 -15.91 -1.77 -17.92
C SER A 104 -15.93 -0.65 -18.97
N ASN A 105 -15.51 0.55 -18.58
CA ASN A 105 -15.11 1.58 -19.51
C ASN A 105 -13.64 1.35 -19.90
N SER A 106 -13.39 1.01 -21.17
CA SER A 106 -12.05 0.72 -21.72
C SER A 106 -11.04 1.87 -21.54
N ASP A 107 -11.52 3.02 -21.13
CA ASP A 107 -10.71 4.22 -20.97
C ASP A 107 -10.05 4.39 -19.59
N ILE A 108 -10.26 3.47 -18.66
CA ILE A 108 -9.72 3.56 -17.30
C ILE A 108 -8.43 2.75 -17.19
N ASP A 109 -7.35 3.42 -16.86
CA ASP A 109 -6.01 2.84 -16.74
C ASP A 109 -5.78 2.21 -15.35
N TYR A 110 -6.35 2.83 -14.29
CA TYR A 110 -6.25 2.29 -12.94
C TYR A 110 -7.41 2.68 -12.03
N VAL A 111 -7.57 1.90 -10.99
CA VAL A 111 -8.52 2.15 -9.89
C VAL A 111 -7.72 2.32 -8.61
N CYS A 112 -8.12 3.26 -7.78
CA CYS A 112 -7.61 3.40 -6.42
C CYS A 112 -8.75 3.82 -5.48
N GLY A 113 -8.50 3.81 -4.18
CA GLY A 113 -9.54 4.15 -3.22
C GLY A 113 -8.99 4.35 -1.81
N ARG A 114 -9.84 4.13 -0.82
CA ARG A 114 -9.51 4.28 0.59
C ARG A 114 -9.19 2.96 1.24
N ILE A 115 -8.31 3.02 2.23
CA ILE A 115 -8.09 1.96 3.21
C ILE A 115 -8.68 2.36 4.56
N MET A 116 -8.93 1.37 5.39
CA MET A 116 -9.27 1.52 6.79
C MET A 116 -8.17 0.90 7.63
N PHE A 117 -7.53 1.69 8.50
CA PHE A 117 -6.56 1.13 9.43
C PHE A 117 -7.25 0.37 10.56
N PHE A 118 -6.69 -0.78 10.93
CA PHE A 118 -7.14 -1.56 12.07
C PHE A 118 -5.98 -2.01 12.94
N ASP A 119 -6.30 -2.27 14.21
CA ASP A 119 -5.35 -2.80 15.19
C ASP A 119 -5.62 -4.30 15.40
N HIS A 120 -4.64 -5.13 15.08
CA HIS A 120 -4.73 -6.58 15.29
C HIS A 120 -4.92 -6.99 16.75
N ALA A 121 -4.38 -6.23 17.71
CA ALA A 121 -4.45 -6.56 19.13
C ALA A 121 -5.84 -6.34 19.70
N THR A 122 -6.55 -5.31 19.24
CA THR A 122 -7.87 -4.94 19.74
C THR A 122 -9.01 -5.27 18.78
N GLY A 123 -8.71 -5.54 17.51
CA GLY A 123 -9.69 -5.70 16.44
C GLY A 123 -10.40 -4.41 16.03
N ASN A 124 -10.03 -3.28 16.61
CA ASN A 124 -10.71 -2.00 16.37
C ASN A 124 -10.21 -1.31 15.11
N PHE A 125 -11.15 -0.73 14.37
CA PHE A 125 -10.84 0.18 13.28
C PHE A 125 -10.50 1.58 13.82
N SER A 126 -9.62 2.28 13.12
CA SER A 126 -9.09 3.58 13.54
C SER A 126 -9.56 4.70 12.62
N HIS A 127 -8.95 4.87 11.47
CA HIS A 127 -9.22 5.98 10.55
C HIS A 127 -9.02 5.56 9.11
N TYR A 128 -9.63 6.34 8.20
CA TYR A 128 -9.44 6.15 6.76
C TYR A 128 -8.16 6.83 6.28
N PHE A 129 -7.58 6.26 5.23
CA PHE A 129 -6.52 6.88 4.45
C PHE A 129 -6.75 6.62 2.96
N GLY A 130 -6.26 7.53 2.12
CA GLY A 130 -6.40 7.51 0.68
C GLY A 130 -7.22 8.71 0.20
N GLN A 131 -6.64 9.45 -0.75
CA GLN A 131 -7.23 10.62 -1.36
C GLN A 131 -7.23 10.44 -2.88
N LYS A 132 -8.06 11.23 -3.57
CA LYS A 132 -8.02 11.27 -5.03
C LYS A 132 -6.61 11.56 -5.52
N PRO A 133 -6.15 10.87 -6.57
CA PRO A 133 -4.81 11.02 -7.12
C PRO A 133 -4.46 12.48 -7.40
N SER A 134 -3.34 12.92 -6.84
CA SER A 134 -2.81 14.27 -6.99
C SER A 134 -1.29 14.21 -6.87
N LEU A 135 -0.59 14.53 -7.96
CA LEU A 135 0.88 14.60 -7.94
C LEU A 135 1.37 15.60 -6.90
N ARG A 136 0.70 16.75 -6.81
CA ARG A 136 1.03 17.82 -5.86
C ARG A 136 0.97 17.32 -4.42
N ASP A 137 -0.14 16.67 -4.03
CA ASP A 137 -0.35 16.20 -2.67
C ASP A 137 0.58 15.05 -2.34
N ASN A 138 0.82 14.15 -3.31
CA ASN A 138 1.75 13.03 -3.15
C ASN A 138 3.20 13.48 -2.96
N LEU A 139 3.60 14.62 -3.54
CA LEU A 139 4.93 15.20 -3.32
C LEU A 139 5.10 15.78 -1.90
N VAL A 140 4.03 16.19 -1.25
CA VAL A 140 4.08 16.60 0.18
C VAL A 140 4.16 15.34 1.06
N ARG A 141 3.19 14.46 0.91
CA ARG A 141 3.08 13.18 1.61
C ARG A 141 2.36 12.20 0.72
N MET A 142 2.72 10.91 0.78
CA MET A 142 1.97 9.88 0.08
C MET A 142 0.47 10.05 0.34
N SER A 143 -0.30 10.28 -0.71
CA SER A 143 -1.74 10.55 -0.65
C SER A 143 -2.57 9.39 -1.19
N ILE A 144 -2.02 8.61 -2.12
CA ILE A 144 -2.64 7.39 -2.62
C ILE A 144 -2.38 6.25 -1.63
N ALA A 145 -3.43 5.51 -1.33
CA ALA A 145 -3.31 4.25 -0.59
C ALA A 145 -2.86 3.13 -1.54
N HIS A 146 -1.55 2.90 -1.65
CA HIS A 146 -0.98 1.92 -2.58
C HIS A 146 -1.69 0.54 -2.58
N PRO A 147 -2.08 -0.07 -1.44
CA PRO A 147 -2.77 -1.35 -1.45
C PRO A 147 -4.09 -1.35 -2.22
N THR A 148 -4.68 -0.17 -2.48
CA THR A 148 -5.92 -0.05 -3.27
C THR A 148 -5.68 0.18 -4.75
N VAL A 149 -4.43 0.28 -5.20
CA VAL A 149 -4.10 0.56 -6.60
C VAL A 149 -4.16 -0.73 -7.41
N TYR A 150 -5.14 -0.81 -8.28
CA TYR A 150 -5.30 -1.87 -9.28
C TYR A 150 -5.18 -1.23 -10.65
N VAL A 151 -4.30 -1.78 -11.50
CA VAL A 151 -4.00 -1.19 -12.82
C VAL A 151 -4.21 -2.21 -13.92
N GLN A 152 -4.49 -1.75 -15.13
CA GLN A 152 -4.32 -2.60 -16.31
C GLN A 152 -2.88 -3.12 -16.38
N LYS A 153 -2.69 -4.40 -16.66
CA LYS A 153 -1.35 -5.01 -16.65
C LYS A 153 -0.38 -4.30 -17.58
N GLU A 154 -0.86 -3.85 -18.74
CA GLU A 154 -0.05 -3.11 -19.71
C GLU A 154 0.48 -1.76 -19.15
N ILE A 155 -0.28 -1.12 -18.25
CA ILE A 155 0.17 0.10 -17.57
C ILE A 155 1.29 -0.21 -16.58
N PHE A 156 1.16 -1.34 -15.84
CA PHE A 156 2.25 -1.80 -14.97
C PHE A 156 3.51 -2.09 -15.79
N ASP A 157 3.37 -2.81 -16.90
CA ASP A 157 4.50 -3.15 -17.77
C ASP A 157 5.17 -1.89 -18.36
N LYS A 158 4.38 -0.88 -18.75
CA LYS A 158 4.86 0.41 -19.25
C LYS A 158 5.58 1.24 -18.19
N LEU A 159 5.06 1.27 -16.95
CA LEU A 159 5.68 1.97 -15.83
C LEU A 159 6.96 1.27 -15.35
N GLY A 160 7.05 -0.03 -15.58
CA GLY A 160 8.11 -0.89 -15.07
C GLY A 160 7.91 -1.32 -13.61
N PRO A 161 8.76 -2.25 -13.13
CA PRO A 161 8.64 -2.83 -11.80
C PRO A 161 8.89 -1.81 -10.68
N TYR A 162 8.63 -2.23 -9.45
CA TYR A 162 9.10 -1.50 -8.26
C TYR A 162 10.63 -1.46 -8.27
N ASP A 163 11.21 -0.32 -7.89
CA ASP A 163 12.65 -0.18 -7.66
C ASP A 163 12.97 -0.83 -6.30
N ASP A 164 13.37 -2.09 -6.32
CA ASP A 164 13.62 -2.91 -5.12
C ASP A 164 14.94 -2.55 -4.39
N SER A 165 15.68 -1.55 -4.88
CA SER A 165 16.74 -0.90 -4.12
C SER A 165 16.20 -0.11 -2.92
N TYR A 166 14.94 0.34 -2.97
CA TYR A 166 14.21 0.89 -1.83
C TYR A 166 13.58 -0.24 -1.01
N ARG A 167 13.86 -0.25 0.29
CA ARG A 167 13.37 -1.31 1.19
C ARG A 167 11.94 -1.08 1.68
N ILE A 168 11.50 0.18 1.77
CA ILE A 168 10.21 0.57 2.38
C ILE A 168 9.37 1.42 1.43
N ALA A 169 9.97 2.31 0.63
CA ALA A 169 9.25 3.33 -0.13
C ALA A 169 9.24 3.09 -1.65
N ALA A 170 9.47 1.85 -2.13
CA ALA A 170 9.38 1.57 -3.56
C ALA A 170 7.93 1.73 -4.09
N ASP A 171 6.92 1.53 -3.25
CA ASP A 171 5.52 1.85 -3.55
C ASP A 171 5.30 3.35 -3.79
N PHE A 172 5.97 4.21 -3.01
CA PHE A 172 5.95 5.65 -3.22
C PHE A 172 6.61 6.03 -4.56
N ASP A 173 7.77 5.45 -4.91
CA ASP A 173 8.42 5.65 -6.21
C ASP A 173 7.48 5.25 -7.36
N TRP A 174 6.86 4.07 -7.24
CA TRP A 174 5.97 3.54 -8.26
C TRP A 174 4.72 4.39 -8.42
N CYS A 175 4.06 4.78 -7.32
CA CYS A 175 2.92 5.69 -7.34
C CYS A 175 3.30 7.08 -7.91
N LEU A 176 4.51 7.55 -7.65
CA LEU A 176 4.97 8.83 -8.21
C LEU A 176 5.15 8.72 -9.73
N ARG A 177 5.66 7.60 -10.25
CA ARG A 177 5.72 7.34 -11.71
C ARG A 177 4.32 7.29 -12.31
N LEU A 178 3.38 6.61 -11.68
CA LEU A 178 1.97 6.56 -12.10
C LEU A 178 1.36 7.97 -12.18
N LEU A 179 1.54 8.79 -11.15
CA LEU A 179 0.99 10.15 -11.07
C LEU A 179 1.63 11.15 -12.02
N ARG A 180 2.82 10.86 -12.55
CA ARG A 180 3.48 11.68 -13.57
C ARG A 180 2.99 11.40 -14.99
N GLY A 181 2.32 10.26 -15.18
CA GLY A 181 1.67 9.93 -16.43
C GLY A 181 0.26 10.54 -16.52
N ASP A 182 -0.23 10.65 -17.74
CA ASP A 182 -1.61 11.11 -18.02
C ASP A 182 -2.54 9.88 -18.07
N TYR A 183 -2.70 9.22 -16.92
CA TYR A 183 -3.52 8.03 -16.77
C TYR A 183 -4.89 8.37 -16.18
N ARG A 184 -5.94 7.79 -16.78
CA ARG A 184 -7.33 7.96 -16.33
C ARG A 184 -7.65 6.99 -15.20
N TYR A 185 -8.32 7.46 -14.17
CA TYR A 185 -8.60 6.68 -12.99
C TYR A 185 -10.04 6.75 -12.51
N VAL A 186 -10.42 5.75 -11.76
CA VAL A 186 -11.61 5.77 -10.88
C VAL A 186 -11.14 5.75 -9.43
N PHE A 187 -11.72 6.62 -8.61
CA PHE A 187 -11.49 6.64 -7.17
C PHE A 187 -12.73 6.11 -6.44
N LEU A 188 -12.54 5.00 -5.71
CA LEU A 188 -13.60 4.39 -4.91
C LEU A 188 -13.61 5.03 -3.51
N GLU A 189 -14.71 5.72 -3.19
CA GLU A 189 -14.86 6.46 -1.93
C GLU A 189 -15.03 5.53 -0.73
N ASP A 190 -15.70 4.38 -0.91
CA ASP A 190 -15.87 3.38 0.14
C ASP A 190 -14.53 2.67 0.40
N PRO A 191 -14.15 2.47 1.68
CA PRO A 191 -12.90 1.77 1.99
C PRO A 191 -12.91 0.34 1.46
N MET A 192 -11.84 -0.02 0.78
CA MET A 192 -11.69 -1.30 0.10
C MET A 192 -10.98 -2.33 0.96
N ILE A 193 -9.95 -1.90 1.67
CA ILE A 193 -8.98 -2.78 2.33
C ILE A 193 -8.78 -2.34 3.78
N ALA A 194 -8.79 -3.30 4.69
CA ALA A 194 -8.33 -3.12 6.05
C ALA A 194 -6.83 -3.33 6.09
N VAL A 195 -6.09 -2.32 6.58
CA VAL A 195 -4.63 -2.32 6.65
C VAL A 195 -4.17 -2.27 8.10
N SER A 196 -3.17 -3.09 8.42
CA SER A 196 -2.61 -3.20 9.76
C SER A 196 -1.89 -1.91 10.18
N LEU A 197 -2.21 -1.40 11.39
CA LEU A 197 -1.47 -0.28 12.01
C LEU A 197 -0.01 -0.63 12.33
N ALA A 198 0.31 -1.91 12.46
CA ALA A 198 1.64 -2.42 12.80
C ALA A 198 2.45 -2.84 11.57
N GLY A 199 2.12 -2.39 10.37
CA GLY A 199 2.79 -2.72 9.13
C GLY A 199 4.28 -2.30 9.08
N LEU A 200 4.99 -2.79 8.06
CA LEU A 200 6.44 -2.60 7.88
C LEU A 200 6.85 -1.13 7.87
N SER A 201 6.10 -0.28 7.16
CA SER A 201 6.38 1.17 7.04
C SER A 201 6.22 1.90 8.38
N ALA A 202 5.26 1.48 9.20
CA ALA A 202 5.05 2.08 10.53
C ALA A 202 6.22 1.79 11.47
N ARG A 203 6.79 0.58 11.39
CA ARG A 203 7.95 0.16 12.21
C ARG A 203 9.26 0.81 11.75
N ASN A 204 9.39 1.10 10.44
CA ASN A 204 10.62 1.61 9.83
C ASN A 204 10.45 3.05 9.29
N TYR A 205 9.66 3.88 9.98
CA TYR A 205 9.28 5.22 9.50
C TYR A 205 10.46 6.14 9.15
N ARG A 206 11.60 5.98 9.83
CA ARG A 206 12.80 6.80 9.55
C ARG A 206 13.39 6.47 8.19
N LEU A 207 13.53 5.17 7.90
CA LEU A 207 14.02 4.70 6.60
C LEU A 207 13.02 5.09 5.50
N ALA A 208 11.72 4.87 5.73
CA ALA A 208 10.68 5.30 4.79
C ALA A 208 10.79 6.78 4.43
N ALA A 209 10.93 7.66 5.44
CA ALA A 209 11.06 9.10 5.21
C ALA A 209 12.35 9.48 4.46
N GLN A 210 13.47 8.78 4.72
CA GLN A 210 14.73 8.99 4.00
C GLN A 210 14.63 8.56 2.53
N GLU A 211 14.04 7.39 2.28
CA GLU A 211 13.83 6.87 0.93
C GLU A 211 12.85 7.77 0.15
N GLU A 212 11.73 8.20 0.76
CA GLU A 212 10.82 9.16 0.13
C GLU A 212 11.51 10.48 -0.24
N LEU A 213 12.37 11.01 0.64
CA LEU A 213 13.15 12.20 0.32
C LEU A 213 14.09 11.96 -0.86
N ALA A 214 14.81 10.83 -0.88
CA ALA A 214 15.70 10.46 -1.98
C ALA A 214 14.95 10.35 -3.31
N ILE A 215 13.77 9.70 -3.30
CA ILE A 215 12.91 9.58 -4.47
C ILE A 215 12.45 10.96 -4.97
N LYS A 216 11.98 11.84 -4.08
CA LYS A 216 11.57 13.20 -4.43
C LYS A 216 12.72 14.00 -5.07
N LEU A 217 13.93 13.85 -4.53
CA LEU A 217 15.13 14.51 -5.07
C LEU A 217 15.58 13.91 -6.41
N LYS A 218 15.39 12.62 -6.64
CA LYS A 218 15.64 11.94 -7.92
C LYS A 218 14.80 12.55 -9.05
N TYR A 219 13.53 12.81 -8.78
CA TYR A 219 12.59 13.27 -9.82
C TYR A 219 12.45 14.80 -9.93
N TYR A 220 12.75 15.55 -8.86
CA TYR A 220 12.55 17.00 -8.76
C TYR A 220 13.71 17.65 -8.00
N PRO A 221 14.95 17.57 -8.52
CA PRO A 221 16.14 18.10 -7.83
C PRO A 221 16.08 19.62 -7.61
N GLU A 222 15.34 20.36 -8.48
CA GLU A 222 15.14 21.81 -8.39
C GLU A 222 14.33 22.22 -7.14
N ARG A 223 13.57 21.28 -6.55
CA ARG A 223 12.75 21.52 -5.33
C ARG A 223 13.43 21.06 -4.05
N LYS A 224 14.74 20.79 -4.08
CA LYS A 224 15.51 20.19 -2.98
C LYS A 224 15.24 20.85 -1.64
N TRP A 225 15.36 22.18 -1.54
CA TRP A 225 15.19 22.90 -0.30
C TRP A 225 13.76 22.73 0.31
N ARG A 226 12.72 22.67 -0.54
CA ARG A 226 11.34 22.48 -0.09
C ARG A 226 11.14 21.09 0.51
N PHE A 227 11.64 20.04 -0.16
CA PHE A 227 11.54 18.68 0.33
C PHE A 227 12.34 18.46 1.61
N GLN A 228 13.50 19.08 1.73
CA GLN A 228 14.29 19.05 2.96
C GLN A 228 13.56 19.73 4.12
N ILE A 229 12.93 20.89 3.91
CA ILE A 229 12.12 21.55 4.95
C ILE A 229 10.97 20.64 5.41
N ILE A 230 10.21 20.04 4.48
CA ILE A 230 9.12 19.12 4.80
C ILE A 230 9.66 17.93 5.61
N TYR A 231 10.74 17.31 5.14
CA TYR A 231 11.37 16.17 5.78
C TYR A 231 11.78 16.50 7.23
N TYR A 232 12.54 17.59 7.45
CA TYR A 232 13.01 17.97 8.78
C TYR A 232 11.86 18.40 9.70
N ARG A 233 10.86 19.11 9.19
CA ARG A 233 9.63 19.44 9.92
C ARG A 233 8.95 18.18 10.46
N ASP A 234 8.70 17.21 9.59
CA ASP A 234 8.00 15.98 9.94
C ASP A 234 8.86 15.07 10.85
N TYR A 235 10.17 15.05 10.62
CA TYR A 235 11.12 14.34 11.48
C TYR A 235 11.13 14.93 12.91
N LEU A 236 11.25 16.25 13.03
CA LEU A 236 11.25 16.94 14.33
C LEU A 236 9.91 16.77 15.06
N ALA A 237 8.79 16.88 14.34
CA ALA A 237 7.46 16.65 14.92
C ALA A 237 7.31 15.22 15.48
N ARG A 238 7.85 14.21 14.79
CA ARG A 238 7.87 12.84 15.28
C ARG A 238 8.79 12.66 16.49
N CYS A 239 10.01 13.21 16.45
CA CYS A 239 10.94 13.17 17.58
C CYS A 239 10.31 13.80 18.83
N LEU A 240 9.67 14.98 18.68
CA LEU A 240 8.98 15.63 19.77
C LEU A 240 7.83 14.79 20.32
N ARG A 241 7.02 14.20 19.44
CA ARG A 241 5.94 13.31 19.86
C ARG A 241 6.46 12.11 20.65
N ASP A 242 7.51 11.44 20.14
CA ASP A 242 8.08 10.27 20.80
C ASP A 242 8.71 10.62 22.15
N TRP A 243 9.32 11.81 22.26
CA TRP A 243 9.82 12.35 23.51
C TRP A 243 8.68 12.62 24.51
N LEU A 244 7.59 13.29 24.08
CA LEU A 244 6.41 13.54 24.92
C LEU A 244 5.76 12.24 25.42
N LEU A 245 5.70 11.22 24.59
CA LEU A 245 5.16 9.91 24.97
C LEU A 245 6.04 9.22 26.03
N ARG A 246 7.38 9.30 25.91
CA ARG A 246 8.32 8.79 26.90
C ARG A 246 8.18 9.51 28.25
N MET A 247 7.89 10.81 28.22
CA MET A 247 7.63 11.62 29.41
C MET A 247 6.22 11.41 30.00
N LYS A 248 5.45 10.41 29.50
CA LYS A 248 4.05 10.13 29.90
C LYS A 248 3.07 11.29 29.67
N LEU A 249 3.42 12.25 28.81
CA LEU A 249 2.60 13.41 28.45
C LEU A 249 1.67 13.15 27.27
N GLY A 250 1.12 11.95 27.16
CA GLY A 250 0.25 11.51 26.04
C GLY A 250 -0.98 12.40 25.82
N LYS A 251 -1.52 13.04 26.87
CA LYS A 251 -2.63 14.02 26.75
C LYS A 251 -2.25 15.21 25.88
N VAL A 252 -1.01 15.70 25.97
CA VAL A 252 -0.49 16.83 25.17
C VAL A 252 -0.43 16.43 23.69
N VAL A 253 -0.01 15.19 23.41
CA VAL A 253 0.02 14.64 22.04
C VAL A 253 -1.39 14.56 21.44
N GLN A 254 -2.40 14.16 22.21
CA GLN A 254 -3.78 14.11 21.76
C GLN A 254 -4.34 15.50 21.43
N ILE A 255 -4.01 16.50 22.24
CA ILE A 255 -4.41 17.89 22.01
C ILE A 255 -3.75 18.42 20.73
N ALA A 256 -2.44 18.21 20.56
CA ALA A 256 -1.70 18.63 19.35
C ALA A 256 -2.29 18.02 18.08
N ARG A 257 -2.69 16.73 18.10
CA ARG A 257 -3.36 16.09 16.94
C ARG A 257 -4.68 16.74 16.56
N ARG A 258 -5.49 17.21 17.53
CA ARG A 258 -6.74 17.94 17.28
C ARG A 258 -6.51 19.28 16.56
N PHE A 259 -5.37 19.92 16.80
CA PHE A 259 -5.01 21.15 16.11
C PHE A 259 -4.40 20.93 14.73
N GLN A 260 -3.62 19.86 14.51
CA GLN A 260 -3.05 19.53 13.19
C GLN A 260 -4.10 19.16 12.14
N GLY A 261 -5.22 18.56 12.54
CA GLY A 261 -6.34 18.26 11.62
C GLY A 261 -7.08 19.48 11.08
N LYS A 262 -6.79 20.69 11.57
CA LYS A 262 -7.42 21.96 11.13
C LYS A 262 -6.55 22.83 10.23
N VAL A 263 -5.27 22.55 10.11
CA VAL A 263 -4.34 23.31 9.24
C VAL A 263 -4.12 22.54 7.95
N SER A 264 -4.86 22.89 6.91
CA SER A 264 -4.57 22.35 5.57
C SER A 264 -3.27 22.96 5.05
N ASP A 265 -2.32 22.12 4.67
CA ASP A 265 -1.00 22.48 4.12
C ASP A 265 -1.06 23.21 2.74
N LYS A 266 -2.14 23.96 2.47
CA LYS A 266 -2.36 24.65 1.19
C LYS A 266 -1.40 25.81 0.90
N SER A 267 -0.61 26.26 1.89
CA SER A 267 0.21 27.48 1.77
C SER A 267 1.68 27.25 1.37
N ILE A 268 2.13 25.99 1.21
CA ILE A 268 3.57 25.69 1.03
C ILE A 268 3.91 25.23 -0.41
N LEU A 269 2.91 25.11 -1.29
CA LEU A 269 3.14 24.64 -2.67
C LEU A 269 2.96 25.76 -3.71
#